data_1f59c04718882356e0b122516476adf1
#
_entry.id   1f59c04718882356e0b122516476adf1
#
_cell.length_a   1.000
_cell.length_b   1.000
_cell.length_c   1.000
_cell.angle_alpha   90.00
_cell.angle_beta   90.00
_cell.angle_gamma   90.00
#
_symmetry.space_group_name_H-M   'P 1'
#
loop_
_entity.id
_entity.type
_entity.pdbx_description
1 polymer ?
#
loop_
_entity_poly.entity_id
_entity_poly.type
_entity_poly.pdbx_seq_one_letter_code
_entity_poly.pdbx_strand_id
1 'polypeptide(L)'
;MNDGIMFYANLPSRLLEYIHDETSDSLYYRELADQAPDQRARDLFMEFSRDEAQHAANFKEVYYRLTGMQPMVPPVEPPQIPPYCEAIKARIMAESGDLVKYGEESVSAPDQMLRDLFYITSLIEGRHGLRLTTLMCGVDDEKHRC
;
A
#
# COMPACT_ATOMS: atom_id res chain seq x y z
N MET A 1 17.72 -22.84 -15.06
CA MET A 1 16.39 -22.91 -15.72
C MET A 1 15.47 -21.99 -15.01
N ASN A 2 15.33 -21.09 -15.48
CA ASN A 2 14.63 -19.87 -15.89
C ASN A 2 13.79 -19.21 -14.77
N ASP A 3 14.49 -18.44 -13.90
CA ASP A 3 13.86 -17.68 -12.81
C ASP A 3 12.74 -16.76 -13.34
N GLY A 4 12.88 -16.23 -14.55
CA GLY A 4 11.84 -15.43 -15.21
C GLY A 4 10.56 -16.20 -15.53
N ILE A 5 10.65 -17.48 -15.94
CA ILE A 5 9.45 -18.31 -16.17
C ILE A 5 8.71 -18.55 -14.84
N MET A 6 9.44 -18.85 -13.78
CA MET A 6 8.86 -19.04 -12.46
C MET A 6 8.22 -17.76 -11.92
N PHE A 7 8.85 -16.61 -12.17
CA PHE A 7 8.29 -15.32 -11.79
C PHE A 7 6.91 -15.10 -12.42
N TYR A 8 6.80 -15.23 -13.75
CA TYR A 8 5.53 -15.05 -14.47
C TYR A 8 4.48 -16.10 -14.14
N ALA A 9 4.87 -17.35 -13.88
CA ALA A 9 3.92 -18.40 -13.53
C ALA A 9 3.16 -18.09 -12.23
N ASN A 10 3.81 -17.44 -11.28
CA ASN A 10 3.23 -17.13 -9.97
C ASN A 10 2.74 -15.68 -9.84
N LEU A 11 3.10 -14.79 -10.76
CA LEU A 11 2.75 -13.38 -10.69
C LEU A 11 1.24 -13.11 -10.66
N PRO A 12 0.39 -13.77 -11.48
CA PRO A 12 -1.05 -13.52 -11.43
C PRO A 12 -1.66 -13.76 -10.04
N SER A 13 -1.28 -14.82 -9.34
CA SER A 13 -1.78 -15.09 -7.98
C SER A 13 -1.35 -14.01 -7.00
N ARG A 14 -0.08 -13.58 -7.03
CA ARG A 14 0.42 -12.50 -6.17
C ARG A 14 -0.29 -11.18 -6.47
N LEU A 15 -0.54 -10.87 -7.76
CA LEU A 15 -1.26 -9.65 -8.13
C LEU A 15 -2.68 -9.62 -7.56
N LEU A 16 -3.39 -10.74 -7.50
CA LEU A 16 -4.72 -10.79 -6.85
C LEU A 16 -4.63 -10.45 -5.35
N GLU A 17 -3.62 -10.96 -4.66
CA GLU A 17 -3.35 -10.62 -3.27
C GLU A 17 -3.03 -9.13 -3.12
N TYR A 18 -2.12 -8.60 -3.93
CA TYR A 18 -1.75 -7.17 -3.90
C TYR A 18 -2.93 -6.25 -4.21
N ILE A 19 -3.76 -6.58 -5.21
CA ILE A 19 -4.98 -5.82 -5.51
C ILE A 19 -5.91 -5.78 -4.29
N HIS A 20 -6.08 -6.90 -3.59
CA HIS A 20 -6.90 -6.97 -2.38
C HIS A 20 -6.30 -6.11 -1.27
N ASP A 21 -5.00 -6.25 -0.99
CA ASP A 21 -4.30 -5.54 0.07
C ASP A 21 -4.33 -4.03 -0.15
N GLU A 22 -3.95 -3.56 -1.35
CA GLU A 22 -3.97 -2.12 -1.68
C GLU A 22 -5.39 -1.54 -1.63
N THR A 23 -6.40 -2.32 -2.06
CA THR A 23 -7.80 -1.89 -1.93
C THR A 23 -8.21 -1.77 -0.47
N SER A 24 -7.79 -2.72 0.37
CA SER A 24 -8.02 -2.70 1.81
C SER A 24 -7.34 -1.50 2.48
N ASP A 25 -6.09 -1.23 2.12
CA ASP A 25 -5.32 -0.12 2.66
C ASP A 25 -5.88 1.24 2.23
N SER A 26 -6.34 1.36 0.98
CA SER A 26 -7.06 2.56 0.54
C SER A 26 -8.30 2.85 1.38
N LEU A 27 -9.10 1.83 1.70
CA LEU A 27 -10.26 1.96 2.56
C LEU A 27 -9.86 2.28 4.01
N TYR A 28 -8.80 1.63 4.52
CA TYR A 28 -8.29 1.87 5.86
C TYR A 28 -7.90 3.34 6.05
N TYR A 29 -7.13 3.90 5.13
CA TYR A 29 -6.72 5.30 5.21
C TYR A 29 -7.90 6.28 5.08
N ARG A 30 -8.92 5.93 4.30
CA ARG A 30 -10.15 6.73 4.22
C ARG A 30 -10.87 6.80 5.56
N GLU A 31 -11.07 5.65 6.21
CA GLU A 31 -11.70 5.58 7.54
C GLU A 31 -10.83 6.25 8.61
N LEU A 32 -9.52 6.11 8.53
CA LEU A 32 -8.60 6.78 9.45
C LEU A 32 -8.63 8.31 9.29
N ALA A 33 -8.85 8.81 8.06
CA ALA A 33 -9.01 10.24 7.80
C ALA A 33 -10.24 10.83 8.52
N ASP A 34 -11.30 10.05 8.73
CA ASP A 34 -12.48 10.50 9.47
C ASP A 34 -12.23 10.58 10.99
N GLN A 35 -11.21 9.91 11.48
CA GLN A 35 -10.76 9.95 12.88
C GLN A 35 -9.53 10.85 13.09
N ALA A 36 -9.07 11.53 12.06
CA ALA A 36 -7.87 12.36 12.13
C ALA A 36 -8.06 13.51 13.14
N PRO A 37 -7.05 13.79 13.99
CA PRO A 37 -7.13 14.80 15.02
C PRO A 37 -7.13 16.24 14.47
N ASP A 38 -6.61 16.43 13.28
CA ASP A 38 -6.50 17.72 12.61
C ASP A 38 -6.56 17.59 11.08
N GLN A 39 -6.64 18.74 10.41
CA GLN A 39 -6.75 18.80 8.95
C GLN A 39 -5.48 18.26 8.25
N ARG A 40 -4.30 18.48 8.82
CA ARG A 40 -3.02 17.99 8.26
C ARG A 40 -2.99 16.46 8.22
N ALA A 41 -3.36 15.82 9.32
CA ALA A 41 -3.44 14.36 9.38
C ALA A 41 -4.50 13.82 8.41
N ARG A 42 -5.68 14.48 8.36
CA ARG A 42 -6.75 14.10 7.42
C ARG A 42 -6.28 14.17 5.97
N ASP A 43 -5.66 15.26 5.57
CA ASP A 43 -5.19 15.45 4.19
C ASP A 43 -4.14 14.39 3.82
N LEU A 44 -3.26 14.05 4.76
CA LEU A 44 -2.24 13.04 4.57
C LEU A 44 -2.85 11.65 4.36
N PHE A 45 -3.82 11.24 5.19
CA PHE A 45 -4.48 9.94 5.02
C PHE A 45 -5.29 9.87 3.73
N MET A 46 -5.91 10.97 3.32
CA MET A 46 -6.62 11.02 2.03
C MET A 46 -5.66 10.98 0.84
N GLU A 47 -4.44 11.50 0.97
CA GLU A 47 -3.38 11.31 -0.03
C GLU A 47 -3.00 9.83 -0.11
N PHE A 48 -2.70 9.19 1.01
CA PHE A 48 -2.35 7.77 1.06
C PHE A 48 -3.48 6.90 0.49
N SER A 49 -4.73 7.14 0.89
CA SER A 49 -5.89 6.41 0.32
C SER A 49 -5.93 6.46 -1.21
N ARG A 50 -5.57 7.60 -1.83
CA ARG A 50 -5.50 7.72 -3.29
C ARG A 50 -4.32 6.98 -3.88
N ASP A 51 -3.17 7.02 -3.21
CA ASP A 51 -1.97 6.31 -3.67
C ASP A 51 -2.22 4.79 -3.66
N GLU A 52 -2.82 4.23 -2.60
CA GLU A 52 -3.14 2.79 -2.53
C GLU A 52 -4.19 2.39 -3.59
N ALA A 53 -5.20 3.23 -3.81
CA ALA A 53 -6.16 2.98 -4.89
C ALA A 53 -5.47 2.97 -6.27
N GLN A 54 -4.46 3.80 -6.48
CA GLN A 54 -3.67 3.82 -7.71
C GLN A 54 -2.78 2.57 -7.83
N HIS A 55 -2.16 2.10 -6.74
CA HIS A 55 -1.42 0.84 -6.72
C HIS A 55 -2.33 -0.33 -7.14
N ALA A 56 -3.50 -0.44 -6.53
CA ALA A 56 -4.48 -1.46 -6.90
C ALA A 56 -4.88 -1.37 -8.39
N ALA A 57 -5.08 -0.18 -8.92
CA ALA A 57 -5.41 0.03 -10.33
C ALA A 57 -4.27 -0.41 -11.25
N ASN A 58 -3.03 -0.08 -10.91
CA ASN A 58 -1.85 -0.48 -11.67
C ASN A 58 -1.70 -2.02 -11.69
N PHE A 59 -1.89 -2.68 -10.56
CA PHE A 59 -1.83 -4.14 -10.47
C PHE A 59 -2.97 -4.83 -11.24
N LYS A 60 -4.17 -4.26 -11.26
CA LYS A 60 -5.28 -4.73 -12.10
C LYS A 60 -4.93 -4.67 -13.59
N GLU A 61 -4.31 -3.59 -14.02
CA GLU A 61 -3.88 -3.44 -15.41
C GLU A 61 -2.83 -4.48 -15.78
N VAL A 62 -1.83 -4.72 -14.93
CA VAL A 62 -0.82 -5.76 -15.15
C VAL A 62 -1.46 -7.14 -15.20
N TYR A 63 -2.36 -7.43 -14.27
CA TYR A 63 -3.10 -8.71 -14.26
C TYR A 63 -3.84 -8.93 -15.58
N TYR A 64 -4.56 -7.92 -16.05
CA TYR A 64 -5.29 -7.99 -17.31
C TYR A 64 -4.36 -8.21 -18.51
N ARG A 65 -3.24 -7.51 -18.57
CA ARG A 65 -2.23 -7.70 -19.65
C ARG A 65 -1.65 -9.10 -19.66
N LEU A 66 -1.44 -9.71 -18.50
CA LEU A 66 -0.87 -11.05 -18.40
C LEU A 66 -1.88 -12.16 -18.70
N THR A 67 -3.13 -11.99 -18.30
CA THR A 67 -4.12 -13.08 -18.32
C THR A 67 -5.21 -12.90 -19.38
N GLY A 68 -5.41 -11.69 -19.88
CA GLY A 68 -6.56 -11.32 -20.72
C GLY A 68 -7.90 -11.26 -19.96
N MET A 69 -7.89 -11.43 -18.63
CA MET A 69 -9.09 -11.50 -17.78
C MET A 69 -9.10 -10.36 -16.76
N GLN A 70 -10.30 -9.93 -16.38
CA GLN A 70 -10.45 -9.02 -15.24
C GLN A 70 -10.12 -9.78 -13.93
N PRO A 71 -9.40 -9.14 -13.00
CA PRO A 71 -9.09 -9.76 -11.72
C PRO A 71 -10.36 -9.98 -10.89
N MET A 72 -10.59 -11.21 -10.45
CA MET A 72 -11.64 -11.54 -9.50
C MET A 72 -11.04 -11.60 -8.10
N VAL A 73 -11.27 -10.53 -7.33
CA VAL A 73 -10.79 -10.39 -5.97
C VAL A 73 -11.98 -10.41 -5.01
N PRO A 74 -11.88 -11.10 -3.86
CA PRO A 74 -12.93 -11.06 -2.86
C PRO A 74 -13.25 -9.62 -2.42
N PRO A 75 -14.49 -9.31 -2.04
CA PRO A 75 -14.82 -8.02 -1.46
C PRO A 75 -13.94 -7.72 -0.23
N VAL A 76 -13.50 -6.49 -0.11
CA VAL A 76 -12.79 -6.04 1.09
C VAL A 76 -13.80 -5.70 2.17
N GLU A 77 -13.63 -6.29 3.34
CA GLU A 77 -14.46 -5.97 4.51
C GLU A 77 -14.16 -4.56 5.02
N PRO A 78 -15.16 -3.84 5.56
CA PRO A 78 -14.93 -2.54 6.18
C PRO A 78 -13.86 -2.64 7.27
N PRO A 79 -12.83 -1.79 7.26
CA PRO A 79 -11.75 -1.87 8.22
C PRO A 79 -12.22 -1.46 9.63
N GLN A 80 -11.70 -2.15 10.64
CA GLN A 80 -11.84 -1.73 12.02
C GLN A 80 -10.61 -0.93 12.41
N ILE A 81 -10.80 0.36 12.72
CA ILE A 81 -9.69 1.25 13.06
C ILE A 81 -9.50 1.23 14.59
N PRO A 82 -8.33 0.82 15.09
CA PRO A 82 -8.00 0.92 16.51
C PRO A 82 -7.82 2.39 16.92
N PRO A 83 -7.61 2.68 18.22
CA PRO A 83 -7.28 4.03 18.66
C PRO A 83 -6.16 4.66 17.84
N TYR A 84 -6.24 5.97 17.58
CA TYR A 84 -5.42 6.70 16.62
C TYR A 84 -3.91 6.35 16.69
N CYS A 85 -3.30 6.41 17.88
CA CYS A 85 -1.88 6.14 18.03
C CYS A 85 -1.50 4.67 17.73
N GLU A 86 -2.38 3.74 18.05
CA GLU A 86 -2.19 2.32 17.71
C GLU A 86 -2.32 2.12 16.19
N ALA A 87 -3.30 2.79 15.57
CA ALA A 87 -3.47 2.77 14.12
C ALA A 87 -2.22 3.27 13.40
N ILE A 88 -1.65 4.41 13.82
CA ILE A 88 -0.43 4.97 13.23
C ILE A 88 0.75 4.00 13.37
N LYS A 89 0.98 3.44 14.55
CA LYS A 89 2.06 2.46 14.77
C LYS A 89 1.90 1.23 13.88
N ALA A 90 0.69 0.70 13.80
CA ALA A 90 0.39 -0.45 12.96
C ALA A 90 0.65 -0.14 11.47
N ARG A 91 0.24 1.05 11.00
CA ARG A 91 0.49 1.46 9.61
C ARG A 91 1.96 1.67 9.32
N ILE A 92 2.76 2.29 10.21
CA ILE A 92 4.21 2.41 10.02
C ILE A 92 4.84 1.04 9.76
N MET A 93 4.44 0.02 10.53
CA MET A 93 4.96 -1.33 10.37
C MET A 93 4.49 -1.97 9.06
N ALA A 94 3.23 -1.79 8.68
CA ALA A 94 2.68 -2.29 7.43
C ALA A 94 3.40 -1.67 6.22
N GLU A 95 3.50 -0.33 6.16
CA GLU A 95 4.20 0.38 5.09
C GLU A 95 5.68 -0.04 4.97
N SER A 96 6.34 -0.25 6.11
CA SER A 96 7.71 -0.79 6.12
C SER A 96 7.79 -2.19 5.51
N GLY A 97 6.81 -3.04 5.77
CA GLY A 97 6.69 -4.36 5.17
C GLY A 97 6.46 -4.30 3.66
N ASP A 98 5.57 -3.41 3.22
CA ASP A 98 5.22 -3.23 1.81
C ASP A 98 6.38 -2.62 1.01
N LEU A 99 7.13 -1.68 1.59
CA LEU A 99 8.41 -1.20 1.05
C LEU A 99 9.35 -2.36 0.69
N VAL A 100 9.53 -3.31 1.60
CA VAL A 100 10.40 -4.48 1.38
C VAL A 100 9.79 -5.42 0.35
N LYS A 101 8.50 -5.76 0.51
CA LYS A 101 7.77 -6.68 -0.39
C LYS A 101 7.89 -6.24 -1.84
N TYR A 102 7.54 -4.99 -2.15
CA TYR A 102 7.61 -4.48 -3.52
C TYR A 102 9.05 -4.23 -3.99
N GLY A 103 9.97 -3.92 -3.09
CA GLY A 103 11.40 -3.87 -3.38
C GLY A 103 11.94 -5.22 -3.86
N GLU A 104 11.58 -6.30 -3.20
CA GLU A 104 11.94 -7.67 -3.59
C GLU A 104 11.31 -8.08 -4.93
N GLU A 105 10.05 -7.71 -5.17
CA GLU A 105 9.40 -7.91 -6.47
C GLU A 105 10.14 -7.17 -7.59
N SER A 106 10.54 -5.92 -7.36
CA SER A 106 11.31 -5.14 -8.33
C SER A 106 12.64 -5.82 -8.70
N VAL A 107 13.38 -6.27 -7.69
CA VAL A 107 14.68 -6.96 -7.90
C VAL A 107 14.51 -8.28 -8.66
N SER A 108 13.40 -8.98 -8.40
CA SER A 108 13.13 -10.29 -8.98
C SER A 108 12.47 -10.23 -10.36
N ALA A 109 11.87 -9.10 -10.72
CA ALA A 109 11.13 -8.93 -11.97
C ALA A 109 12.03 -9.05 -13.21
N PRO A 110 11.66 -9.87 -14.20
CA PRO A 110 12.53 -10.14 -15.35
C PRO A 110 12.53 -9.03 -16.41
N ASP A 111 11.49 -8.20 -16.45
CA ASP A 111 11.38 -7.11 -17.43
C ASP A 111 11.39 -5.72 -16.77
N GLN A 112 11.74 -4.71 -17.57
CA GLN A 112 11.92 -3.34 -17.08
C GLN A 112 10.61 -2.71 -16.60
N MET A 113 9.49 -2.99 -17.27
CA MET A 113 8.20 -2.39 -16.90
C MET A 113 7.76 -2.84 -15.50
N LEU A 114 7.90 -4.13 -15.20
CA LEU A 114 7.57 -4.65 -13.87
C LEU A 114 8.57 -4.18 -12.80
N ARG A 115 9.87 -4.12 -13.14
CA ARG A 115 10.87 -3.55 -12.23
C ARG A 115 10.53 -2.12 -11.82
N ASP A 116 10.21 -1.28 -12.80
CA ASP A 116 9.90 0.12 -12.56
C ASP A 116 8.60 0.27 -11.76
N LEU A 117 7.57 -0.50 -12.09
CA LEU A 117 6.30 -0.50 -11.37
C LEU A 117 6.50 -0.83 -9.89
N PHE A 118 7.12 -1.97 -9.59
CA PHE A 118 7.34 -2.40 -8.21
C PHE A 118 8.32 -1.49 -7.47
N TYR A 119 9.34 -0.97 -8.14
CA TYR A 119 10.27 0.00 -7.55
C TYR A 119 9.56 1.29 -7.12
N ILE A 120 8.75 1.87 -8.01
CA ILE A 120 8.02 3.10 -7.70
C ILE A 120 7.00 2.85 -6.58
N THR A 121 6.27 1.74 -6.62
CA THR A 121 5.36 1.35 -5.53
C THR A 121 6.13 1.25 -4.21
N SER A 122 7.23 0.51 -4.15
CA SER A 122 8.08 0.38 -2.98
C SER A 122 8.52 1.74 -2.40
N LEU A 123 8.94 2.69 -3.25
CA LEU A 123 9.33 4.03 -2.80
C LEU A 123 8.15 4.81 -2.19
N ILE A 124 6.95 4.64 -2.73
CA ILE A 124 5.75 5.31 -2.22
C ILE A 124 5.40 4.75 -0.83
N GLU A 125 5.45 3.42 -0.63
CA GLU A 125 5.23 2.80 0.68
C GLU A 125 6.25 3.28 1.72
N GLY A 126 7.52 3.36 1.34
CA GLY A 126 8.55 3.93 2.20
C GLY A 126 8.29 5.39 2.57
N ARG A 127 7.78 6.19 1.62
CA ARG A 127 7.36 7.57 1.86
C ARG A 127 6.18 7.65 2.82
N HIS A 128 5.18 6.77 2.68
CA HIS A 128 4.04 6.69 3.60
C HIS A 128 4.52 6.40 5.02
N GLY A 129 5.33 5.37 5.21
CA GLY A 129 5.90 5.02 6.50
C GLY A 129 6.65 6.18 7.15
N LEU A 130 7.54 6.85 6.41
CA LEU A 130 8.29 8.01 6.89
C LEU A 130 7.37 9.19 7.27
N ARG A 131 6.35 9.47 6.48
CA ARG A 131 5.42 10.58 6.75
C ARG A 131 4.49 10.27 7.94
N LEU A 132 4.09 9.02 8.14
CA LEU A 132 3.35 8.60 9.34
C LEU A 132 4.13 8.86 10.62
N THR A 133 5.46 8.72 10.62
CA THR A 133 6.26 9.01 11.82
C THR A 133 6.17 10.48 12.24
N THR A 134 5.94 11.40 11.30
CA THR A 134 5.77 12.82 11.61
C THR A 134 4.49 13.13 12.37
N LEU A 135 3.48 12.26 12.29
CA LEU A 135 2.23 12.38 13.05
C LEU A 135 2.38 11.93 14.51
N MET A 136 3.36 11.05 14.78
CA MET A 136 3.69 10.62 16.14
C MET A 136 4.58 11.64 16.89
N CYS A 137 5.42 12.33 16.15
CA CYS A 137 6.39 13.29 16.69
C CYS A 137 5.83 14.71 16.84
N GLY A 138 4.50 14.89 16.96
CA GLY A 138 3.84 16.18 17.01
C GLY A 138 4.56 17.18 17.93
N VAL A 139 5.14 18.22 17.32
CA VAL A 139 6.15 19.08 17.95
C VAL A 139 5.55 20.07 18.94
N ASP A 140 4.23 20.36 18.89
CA ASP A 140 3.66 21.50 19.63
C ASP A 140 2.29 21.29 20.28
N ASP A 141 1.73 20.09 20.36
CA ASP A 141 0.44 19.90 21.00
C ASP A 141 0.44 18.74 22.00
N GLU A 142 0.43 19.06 23.29
CA GLU A 142 0.41 18.06 24.39
C GLU A 142 -0.83 17.14 24.36
N LYS A 143 -1.85 17.51 23.58
CA LYS A 143 -3.10 16.75 23.49
C LYS A 143 -3.08 15.58 22.50
N HIS A 144 -2.09 15.50 21.62
CA HIS A 144 -2.04 14.52 20.52
C HIS A 144 -0.71 13.77 20.45
N ARG A 145 0.01 13.64 21.55
CA ARG A 145 1.23 12.81 21.59
C ARG A 145 0.86 11.34 21.66
N CYS A 146 1.33 10.60 20.67
CA CYS A 146 1.48 9.17 20.79
C CYS A 146 2.75 8.85 21.59
#